data_7f698b806f2111ec1c0140670348575c
#
_entry.id   7f698b806f2111ec1c0140670348575c
#
_cell.length_a   1.000
_cell.length_b   1.000
_cell.length_c   1.000
_cell.angle_alpha   90.00
_cell.angle_beta   90.00
_cell.angle_gamma   90.00
#
_symmetry.space_group_name_H-M   'P 1'
#
loop_
_entity.id
_entity.type
_entity.pdbx_description
1 polymer ?
#
loop_
_entity_poly.entity_id
_entity_poly.type
_entity_poly.pdbx_seq_one_letter_code
_entity_poly.pdbx_strand_id
1 'polypeptide(L)'
;MEQLAERRNGPRLAINEEVFDQKTGESIGHTADLNAHGMMLVGAKKFNIGEGMRISLDVPNGRDKKTRTSLAVQCRWSEPHMDTPFYNSGFRFVYATKFDVEYIETLFFGLTEQY
;
A
#
# COMPACT_ATOMS: atom_id res chain seq x y z
N MET A 1 -7.36 -23.56 1.17
CA MET A 1 -6.74 -23.14 1.49
C MET A 1 -6.48 -21.69 1.47
N GLU A 2 -7.53 -20.92 1.43
CA GLU A 2 -7.39 -19.49 1.57
C GLU A 2 -6.69 -19.12 2.85
N GLN A 3 -6.96 -19.86 3.90
CA GLN A 3 -6.34 -19.56 5.17
C GLN A 3 -4.83 -19.68 5.12
N LEU A 4 -4.34 -20.65 4.35
CA LEU A 4 -2.92 -20.81 4.21
C LEU A 4 -2.30 -19.63 3.51
N ALA A 5 -2.93 -19.17 2.43
CA ALA A 5 -2.44 -18.02 1.71
C ALA A 5 -2.43 -16.79 2.59
N GLU A 6 -3.49 -16.60 3.36
CA GLU A 6 -3.58 -15.47 4.26
C GLU A 6 -2.50 -15.50 5.31
N ARG A 7 -2.22 -16.69 5.86
CA ARG A 7 -1.18 -16.79 6.88
C ARG A 7 0.18 -16.46 6.34
N ARG A 8 0.48 -16.83 5.08
CA ARG A 8 1.77 -16.53 4.49
C ARG A 8 1.95 -15.05 4.24
N ASN A 9 0.88 -14.38 3.85
CA ASN A 9 0.95 -12.98 3.48
C ASN A 9 0.47 -12.05 4.58
N GLY A 10 -0.05 -12.62 5.68
CA GLY A 10 -0.67 -11.83 6.71
C GLY A 10 -2.06 -11.38 6.33
N PRO A 11 -2.77 -10.77 7.26
CA PRO A 11 -4.11 -10.25 6.99
C PRO A 11 -4.07 -9.17 5.92
N ARG A 12 -5.14 -9.08 5.16
CA ARG A 12 -5.30 -8.06 4.13
C ARG A 12 -6.51 -7.21 4.44
N LEU A 13 -6.35 -5.92 4.23
CA LEU A 13 -7.44 -4.98 4.47
C LEU A 13 -7.79 -4.31 3.16
N ALA A 14 -9.07 -4.34 2.82
CA ALA A 14 -9.58 -3.67 1.62
C ALA A 14 -9.78 -2.20 1.96
N ILE A 15 -8.69 -1.44 1.89
CA ILE A 15 -8.68 -0.03 2.24
C ILE A 15 -8.61 0.79 0.97
N ASN A 16 -9.57 1.68 0.81
CA ASN A 16 -9.64 2.54 -0.37
C ASN A 16 -9.18 3.94 0.04
N GLU A 17 -7.87 4.13 0.13
CA GLU A 17 -7.29 5.41 0.49
C GLU A 17 -6.50 5.96 -0.68
N GLU A 18 -6.61 7.26 -0.88
CA GLU A 18 -5.88 7.93 -1.95
C GLU A 18 -4.40 7.97 -1.60
N VAL A 19 -3.57 7.70 -2.61
CA VAL A 19 -2.12 7.62 -2.44
C VAL A 19 -1.49 8.73 -3.26
N PHE A 20 -0.52 9.40 -2.65
CA PHE A 20 0.14 10.55 -3.28
C PHE A 20 1.63 10.26 -3.46
N ASP A 21 2.17 10.72 -4.58
CA ASP A 21 3.61 10.77 -4.76
C ASP A 21 4.14 11.87 -3.85
N GLN A 22 4.95 11.49 -2.89
CA GLN A 22 5.42 12.45 -1.90
C GLN A 22 6.28 13.55 -2.51
N LYS A 23 6.98 13.23 -3.59
CA LYS A 23 7.86 14.19 -4.24
C LYS A 23 7.08 15.29 -4.94
N THR A 24 6.00 14.94 -5.61
CA THR A 24 5.22 15.91 -6.40
C THR A 24 3.94 16.35 -5.71
N GLY A 25 3.45 15.58 -4.78
CA GLY A 25 2.16 15.85 -4.15
C GLY A 25 0.97 15.41 -4.97
N GLU A 26 1.21 14.82 -6.13
CA GLU A 26 0.12 14.40 -7.00
C GLU A 26 -0.44 13.05 -6.58
N SER A 27 -1.76 12.89 -6.77
CA SER A 27 -2.40 11.61 -6.54
C SER A 27 -1.97 10.62 -7.61
N ILE A 28 -1.63 9.40 -7.19
CA ILE A 28 -1.27 8.34 -8.12
C ILE A 28 -2.27 7.21 -8.12
N GLY A 29 -3.34 7.34 -7.36
CA GLY A 29 -4.40 6.34 -7.35
C GLY A 29 -4.90 6.06 -5.96
N HIS A 30 -5.57 4.93 -5.81
CA HIS A 30 -6.15 4.50 -4.54
C HIS A 30 -5.69 3.10 -4.21
N THR A 31 -5.52 2.82 -2.93
CA THR A 31 -5.21 1.46 -2.51
C THR A 31 -6.43 0.59 -2.71
N ALA A 32 -6.21 -0.63 -3.19
CA ALA A 32 -7.26 -1.63 -3.27
C ALA A 32 -7.02 -2.75 -2.26
N ASP A 33 -5.78 -2.85 -1.78
CA ASP A 33 -5.39 -3.95 -0.91
C ASP A 33 -4.14 -3.50 -0.17
N LEU A 34 -4.08 -3.80 1.12
CA LEU A 34 -2.96 -3.39 1.97
C LEU A 34 -2.64 -4.50 2.95
N ASN A 35 -1.36 -4.84 3.07
CA ASN A 35 -0.90 -5.76 4.11
C ASN A 35 0.49 -5.30 4.58
N ALA A 36 1.09 -6.07 5.48
CA ALA A 36 2.36 -5.66 6.10
C ALA A 36 3.53 -5.65 5.11
N HIS A 37 3.37 -6.27 3.95
CA HIS A 37 4.46 -6.38 2.98
C HIS A 37 4.34 -5.42 1.82
N GLY A 38 3.14 -4.95 1.53
CA GLY A 38 2.95 -4.06 0.41
C GLY A 38 1.50 -3.68 0.18
N MET A 39 1.24 -3.15 -0.99
CA MET A 39 -0.09 -2.69 -1.34
C MET A 39 -0.35 -2.90 -2.82
N MET A 40 -1.63 -2.94 -3.17
CA MET A 40 -2.06 -2.86 -4.57
C MET A 40 -2.70 -1.50 -4.79
N LEU A 41 -2.33 -0.87 -5.88
CA LEU A 41 -2.77 0.46 -6.24
C LEU A 41 -3.56 0.40 -7.54
N VAL A 42 -4.67 1.13 -7.61
CA VAL A 42 -5.42 1.32 -8.85
C VAL A 42 -5.34 2.78 -9.21
N GLY A 43 -4.81 3.08 -10.39
CA GLY A 43 -4.67 4.46 -10.83
C GLY A 43 -4.43 4.55 -12.31
N ALA A 44 -4.32 5.78 -12.81
CA ALA A 44 -4.22 6.03 -14.24
C ALA A 44 -2.81 5.81 -14.80
N LYS A 45 -1.82 5.67 -13.93
CA LYS A 45 -0.43 5.58 -14.35
C LYS A 45 0.08 4.15 -14.33
N LYS A 46 0.80 3.79 -15.38
CA LYS A 46 1.54 2.54 -15.42
C LYS A 46 2.92 2.78 -14.83
N PHE A 47 3.36 1.89 -13.95
CA PHE A 47 4.67 1.99 -13.32
C PHE A 47 5.62 0.96 -13.90
N ASN A 48 6.90 1.25 -13.85
CA ASN A 48 7.92 0.32 -14.32
C ASN A 48 8.31 -0.63 -13.19
N ILE A 49 8.50 -1.89 -13.53
CA ILE A 49 8.95 -2.86 -12.54
C ILE A 49 10.30 -2.42 -11.99
N GLY A 50 10.41 -2.40 -10.67
CA GLY A 50 11.61 -1.96 -9.99
C GLY A 50 11.64 -0.48 -9.65
N GLU A 51 10.70 0.28 -10.19
CA GLU A 51 10.64 1.72 -9.91
C GLU A 51 10.36 1.94 -8.43
N GLY A 52 11.22 2.73 -7.77
CA GLY A 52 11.07 3.05 -6.37
C GLY A 52 10.59 4.48 -6.20
N MET A 53 9.82 4.72 -5.14
CA MET A 53 9.34 6.05 -4.84
C MET A 53 8.89 6.12 -3.39
N ARG A 54 8.73 7.34 -2.89
CA ARG A 54 8.11 7.53 -1.60
C ARG A 54 6.69 8.01 -1.83
N ILE A 55 5.79 7.43 -1.07
CA ILE A 55 4.37 7.78 -1.17
C ILE A 55 3.86 8.24 0.18
N SER A 56 2.73 8.90 0.17
CA SER A 56 2.01 9.19 1.39
C SER A 56 0.56 8.83 1.23
N LEU A 57 -0.05 8.42 2.32
CA LEU A 57 -1.46 8.12 2.37
C LEU A 57 -1.93 8.27 3.81
N ASP A 58 -3.24 8.41 3.98
CA ASP A 58 -3.83 8.50 5.31
C ASP A 58 -4.21 7.11 5.76
N VAL A 59 -3.61 6.69 6.87
CA VAL A 59 -3.86 5.37 7.43
C VAL A 59 -4.80 5.52 8.61
N PRO A 60 -5.89 4.74 8.65
CA PRO A 60 -6.81 4.80 9.79
C PRO A 60 -6.09 4.54 11.10
N ASN A 61 -6.37 5.36 12.10
CA ASN A 61 -5.74 5.29 13.40
C ASN A 61 -6.80 5.58 14.46
N GLY A 62 -7.60 4.56 14.78
CA GLY A 62 -8.75 4.74 15.64
C GLY A 62 -10.02 4.88 14.82
N ARG A 63 -11.14 5.12 15.48
CA ARG A 63 -12.43 5.06 14.80
C ARG A 63 -12.59 6.14 13.73
N ASP A 64 -12.30 7.37 14.10
CA ASP A 64 -12.52 8.48 13.20
C ASP A 64 -11.26 9.28 12.93
N LYS A 65 -10.12 8.66 13.14
CA LYS A 65 -8.84 9.33 12.99
C LYS A 65 -8.01 8.67 11.90
N LYS A 66 -7.23 9.50 11.23
CA LYS A 66 -6.29 9.02 10.23
C LYS A 66 -4.96 9.72 10.44
N THR A 67 -3.89 9.00 10.15
CA THR A 67 -2.54 9.53 10.28
C THR A 67 -1.89 9.52 8.91
N ARG A 68 -1.40 10.68 8.47
CA ARG A 68 -0.66 10.78 7.23
C ARG A 68 0.65 10.03 7.38
N THR A 69 0.86 9.04 6.54
CA THR A 69 1.99 8.14 6.64
C THR A 69 2.82 8.21 5.37
N SER A 70 4.13 8.24 5.53
CA SER A 70 5.08 8.26 4.40
C SER A 70 5.82 6.93 4.36
N LEU A 71 5.84 6.31 3.19
CA LEU A 71 6.43 5.00 3.01
C LEU A 71 7.23 4.94 1.72
N ALA A 72 8.32 4.18 1.75
CA ALA A 72 9.09 3.90 0.54
C ALA A 72 8.56 2.60 -0.05
N VAL A 73 8.31 2.61 -1.35
CA VAL A 73 7.74 1.46 -2.05
C VAL A 73 8.50 1.21 -3.34
N GLN A 74 8.40 -0.02 -3.83
CA GLN A 74 9.00 -0.40 -5.10
C GLN A 74 7.98 -1.21 -5.90
N CYS A 75 7.82 -0.85 -7.16
CA CYS A 75 6.86 -1.53 -8.03
C CYS A 75 7.34 -2.93 -8.36
N ARG A 76 6.46 -3.91 -8.17
CA ARG A 76 6.73 -5.30 -8.51
C ARG A 76 6.05 -5.71 -9.80
N TRP A 77 4.90 -5.12 -10.09
CA TRP A 77 4.20 -5.37 -11.34
C TRP A 77 3.21 -4.25 -11.57
N SER A 78 2.83 -4.06 -12.84
CA SER A 78 1.86 -3.04 -13.21
C SER A 78 1.24 -3.48 -14.52
N GLU A 79 -0.08 -3.61 -14.54
CA GLU A 79 -0.76 -4.13 -15.71
C GLU A 79 -2.14 -3.48 -15.86
N PRO A 80 -2.70 -3.48 -17.09
CA PRO A 80 -3.99 -2.87 -17.29
C PRO A 80 -5.07 -3.49 -16.43
N HIS A 81 -6.01 -2.65 -16.01
CA HIS A 81 -7.17 -3.09 -15.22
C HIS A 81 -8.33 -3.33 -16.17
N MET A 82 -8.40 -4.53 -16.71
CA MET A 82 -9.47 -4.95 -17.62
C MET A 82 -9.64 -3.94 -18.76
N ASP A 83 -10.87 -3.50 -19.03
CA ASP A 83 -11.15 -2.60 -20.15
C ASP A 83 -11.27 -1.15 -19.72
N THR A 84 -10.63 -0.79 -18.63
CA THR A 84 -10.67 0.57 -18.12
C THR A 84 -9.37 1.30 -18.49
N PRO A 85 -9.34 2.63 -18.35
CA PRO A 85 -8.10 3.38 -18.57
C PRO A 85 -7.14 3.31 -17.38
N PHE A 86 -7.41 2.44 -16.42
CA PHE A 86 -6.60 2.35 -15.20
C PHE A 86 -5.66 1.16 -15.24
N TYR A 87 -4.72 1.16 -14.30
CA TYR A 87 -3.76 0.09 -14.11
C TYR A 87 -3.84 -0.41 -12.68
N ASN A 88 -3.64 -1.71 -12.53
CA ASN A 88 -3.42 -2.32 -11.22
C ASN A 88 -1.92 -2.45 -11.06
N SER A 89 -1.39 -1.98 -9.94
CA SER A 89 0.04 -2.03 -9.70
C SER A 89 0.30 -2.57 -8.30
N GLY A 90 1.21 -3.53 -8.22
CA GLY A 90 1.60 -4.10 -6.94
C GLY A 90 2.93 -3.52 -6.50
N PHE A 91 2.97 -3.06 -5.26
CA PHE A 91 4.15 -2.46 -4.66
C PHE A 91 4.52 -3.22 -3.41
N ARG A 92 5.81 -3.37 -3.17
CA ARG A 92 6.30 -3.86 -1.89
C ARG A 92 6.86 -2.69 -1.11
N PHE A 93 6.77 -2.77 0.22
CA PHE A 93 7.40 -1.77 1.07
C PHE A 93 8.91 -2.01 1.07
N VAL A 94 9.67 -0.92 1.07
CA VAL A 94 11.12 -0.97 1.11
C VAL A 94 11.55 -0.59 2.51
N TYR A 95 12.25 -1.51 3.17
CA TYR A 95 12.69 -1.31 4.53
C TYR A 95 14.17 -0.95 4.51
N ALA A 96 14.48 0.27 4.90
CA ALA A 96 15.86 0.72 4.95
C ALA A 96 16.54 0.34 6.26
N THR A 97 15.74 0.22 7.33
CA THR A 97 16.26 -0.08 8.65
C THR A 97 15.30 -1.01 9.38
N LYS A 98 15.79 -1.57 10.49
CA LYS A 98 14.94 -2.35 11.36
C LYS A 98 13.79 -1.51 11.92
N PHE A 99 14.05 -0.23 12.16
CA PHE A 99 13.03 0.69 12.64
C PHE A 99 11.88 0.78 11.65
N ASP A 100 12.18 0.83 10.36
CA ASP A 100 11.15 0.89 9.32
C ASP A 100 10.27 -0.34 9.37
N VAL A 101 10.86 -1.51 9.54
CA VAL A 101 10.10 -2.75 9.63
C VAL A 101 9.15 -2.70 10.81
N GLU A 102 9.65 -2.29 11.97
CA GLU A 102 8.83 -2.23 13.18
C GLU A 102 7.71 -1.23 13.03
N TYR A 103 7.99 -0.10 12.39
CA TYR A 103 6.99 0.93 12.18
C TYR A 103 5.84 0.42 11.31
N ILE A 104 6.18 -0.25 10.21
CA ILE A 104 5.18 -0.80 9.30
C ILE A 104 4.34 -1.85 10.01
N GLU A 105 4.99 -2.73 10.75
CA GLU A 105 4.27 -3.78 11.46
C GLU A 105 3.33 -3.19 12.50
N THR A 106 3.78 -2.16 13.19
CA THR A 106 2.94 -1.50 14.19
C THR A 106 1.72 -0.86 13.55
N LEU A 107 1.92 -0.18 12.42
CA LEU A 107 0.81 0.42 11.69
C LEU A 107 -0.20 -0.62 11.28
N PHE A 108 0.29 -1.71 10.70
CA PHE A 108 -0.59 -2.75 10.19
C PHE A 108 -1.30 -3.46 11.34
N PHE A 109 -0.60 -3.70 12.43
CA PHE A 109 -1.21 -4.28 13.61
C PHE A 109 -2.33 -3.39 14.12
N GLY A 110 -2.09 -2.09 14.17
CA GLY A 110 -3.12 -1.15 14.57
C GLY A 110 -4.34 -1.19 13.67
N LEU A 111 -4.13 -1.34 12.36
CA LEU A 111 -5.24 -1.47 11.42
C LEU A 111 -6.06 -2.72 11.70
N THR A 112 -5.40 -3.85 11.93
CA THR A 112 -6.13 -5.09 12.16
C THR A 112 -6.83 -5.10 13.50
N GLU A 113 -6.30 -4.40 14.47
CA GLU A 113 -6.94 -4.28 15.78
C GLU A 113 -8.25 -3.49 15.69
N GLN A 114 -8.38 -2.62 14.70
CA GLN A 114 -9.57 -1.81 14.51
C GLN A 114 -10.73 -2.62 13.95
N TYR A 115 -10.46 -3.72 13.34
CA TYR A 115 -11.45 -4.51 12.62
C TYR A 115 -11.59 -5.89 13.21
#